data_29eca5a27575c49c741c1b1eaa6d7fcc
#
_entry.id   29eca5a27575c49c741c1b1eaa6d7fcc
#
_cell.length_a   1.000
_cell.length_b   1.000
_cell.length_c   1.000
_cell.angle_alpha   90.00
_cell.angle_beta   90.00
_cell.angle_gamma   90.00
#
_symmetry.space_group_name_H-M   'P 1'
#
loop_
_entity.id
_entity.type
_entity.pdbx_description
1 polymer ?
#
loop_
_entity_poly.entity_id
_entity_poly.type
_entity_poly.pdbx_seq_one_letter_code
_entity_poly.pdbx_strand_id
1 'polypeptide(L)'
;GINPEEEMNWKQFLRALLIVNLFWFIWGMLLLVLQGYLPLNPDGNAGQTAHQAFNTCISFMVNCNEQHYSGETGLTYLTQLFVIMLFQFVTAGTGMAAMAGIMKALGEKTTKTIGNFWKYLVLSCTRILFPLSLIVGFILITQGTPMGFDGKMEITTMEGATQNVSQGPTAAIVPIKQLGTNGGGYFGCNSSHPLENPTYLTNMAECWSILIIPMAMVLALGFYTRRKKLAYSIFGVMLFAFLVGVCINVSQEMGGNPRIDELGIAQDNGAMEGKEVRLGAGATALWSIVTTVTSNGSVNGMHDSTMPLSGMMEMLNMQINTWFGGVGVGWMNYYTFIIITVFISGLMVGRTPEFLGKKVEAREMKIATIVALLHPFVILVFTALSSYIYVHHPDFVESEGGWLNNLGFHGLSEQLYECTSCAANNGSGFEG
;
A
#
# COMPACT_ATOMS: atom_id res chain seq x y z
N GLY A 1 27.99 14.42 -13.31
CA GLY A 1 27.18 14.34 -12.12
C GLY A 1 25.81 14.95 -12.35
N ILE A 2 24.84 14.56 -11.54
CA ILE A 2 23.49 15.12 -11.60
C ILE A 2 23.53 16.51 -10.95
N ASN A 3 23.12 17.56 -11.68
CA ASN A 3 22.99 18.89 -11.12
C ASN A 3 21.59 19.06 -10.48
N PRO A 4 21.46 19.18 -9.16
CA PRO A 4 20.17 19.27 -8.48
C PRO A 4 19.42 20.59 -8.71
N GLU A 5 20.10 21.62 -9.18
CA GLU A 5 19.52 22.94 -9.47
C GLU A 5 19.00 23.06 -10.93
N GLU A 6 19.34 22.11 -11.79
CA GLU A 6 18.87 22.07 -13.17
C GLU A 6 17.43 21.59 -13.23
N GLU A 7 16.54 22.45 -13.73
CA GLU A 7 15.13 22.09 -13.88
C GLU A 7 14.87 21.23 -15.10
N MET A 8 14.10 20.17 -14.92
CA MET A 8 13.75 19.19 -15.94
C MET A 8 12.39 19.52 -16.57
N ASN A 9 12.27 19.34 -17.87
CA ASN A 9 10.98 19.23 -18.52
C ASN A 9 10.35 17.85 -18.23
N TRP A 10 9.08 17.67 -18.55
CA TRP A 10 8.34 16.45 -18.22
C TRP A 10 8.96 15.16 -18.82
N LYS A 11 9.58 15.26 -20.01
CA LYS A 11 10.25 14.09 -20.65
C LYS A 11 11.54 13.70 -19.93
N GLN A 12 12.31 14.68 -19.53
CA GLN A 12 13.54 14.45 -18.74
C GLN A 12 13.19 13.89 -17.36
N PHE A 13 12.16 14.41 -16.72
CA PHE A 13 11.65 13.94 -15.44
C PHE A 13 11.17 12.49 -15.52
N LEU A 14 10.36 12.17 -16.52
CA LEU A 14 9.88 10.80 -16.76
C LEU A 14 11.03 9.84 -17.06
N ARG A 15 12.01 10.26 -17.90
CA ARG A 15 13.20 9.45 -18.17
C ARG A 15 14.00 9.16 -16.89
N ALA A 16 14.18 10.14 -16.02
CA ALA A 16 14.89 9.97 -14.76
C ALA A 16 14.15 8.95 -13.85
N LEU A 17 12.82 9.06 -13.75
CA LEU A 17 11.97 8.11 -13.01
C LEU A 17 12.10 6.68 -13.58
N LEU A 18 12.04 6.51 -14.89
CA LEU A 18 12.17 5.18 -15.52
C LEU A 18 13.57 4.58 -15.34
N ILE A 19 14.62 5.40 -15.39
CA ILE A 19 16.01 4.95 -15.16
C ILE A 19 16.17 4.46 -13.70
N VAL A 20 15.63 5.19 -12.74
CA VAL A 20 15.66 4.78 -11.32
C VAL A 20 14.96 3.43 -11.13
N ASN A 21 13.75 3.29 -11.69
CA ASN A 21 13.01 2.04 -11.59
C ASN A 21 13.74 0.87 -12.24
N LEU A 22 14.32 1.07 -13.42
CA LEU A 22 15.11 0.03 -14.08
C LEU A 22 16.35 -0.37 -13.27
N PHE A 23 17.03 0.60 -12.65
CA PHE A 23 18.18 0.32 -11.79
C PHE A 23 17.77 -0.54 -10.59
N TRP A 24 16.70 -0.16 -9.89
CA TRP A 24 16.22 -0.91 -8.72
C TRP A 24 15.65 -2.28 -9.11
N PHE A 25 15.03 -2.40 -10.28
CA PHE A 25 14.60 -3.71 -10.78
C PHE A 25 15.78 -4.67 -10.92
N ILE A 26 16.85 -4.23 -11.60
CA ILE A 26 18.06 -5.07 -11.76
C ILE A 26 18.68 -5.40 -10.39
N TRP A 27 18.79 -4.41 -9.52
CA TRP A 27 19.31 -4.56 -8.17
C TRP A 27 18.52 -5.59 -7.36
N GLY A 28 17.20 -5.44 -7.30
CA GLY A 28 16.31 -6.34 -6.56
C GLY A 28 16.36 -7.78 -7.08
N MET A 29 16.27 -7.95 -8.40
CA MET A 29 16.36 -9.27 -9.04
C MET A 29 17.65 -9.99 -8.68
N LEU A 30 18.79 -9.31 -8.78
CA LEU A 30 20.09 -9.90 -8.45
C LEU A 30 20.17 -10.32 -7.00
N LEU A 31 19.77 -9.48 -6.06
CA LEU A 31 19.84 -9.79 -4.63
C LEU A 31 18.89 -10.91 -4.24
N LEU A 32 17.64 -10.90 -4.71
CA LEU A 32 16.63 -11.91 -4.36
C LEU A 32 17.00 -13.31 -4.88
N VAL A 33 17.50 -13.40 -6.12
CA VAL A 33 17.91 -14.71 -6.69
C VAL A 33 19.18 -15.22 -6.03
N LEU A 34 20.13 -14.33 -5.71
CA LEU A 34 21.45 -14.71 -5.19
C LEU A 34 21.52 -14.75 -3.65
N GLN A 35 20.45 -14.39 -2.92
CA GLN A 35 20.48 -14.19 -1.47
C GLN A 35 21.04 -15.38 -0.67
N GLY A 36 20.83 -16.61 -1.14
CA GLY A 36 21.34 -17.80 -0.47
C GLY A 36 22.87 -17.88 -0.41
N TYR A 37 23.58 -17.13 -1.28
CA TYR A 37 25.05 -17.06 -1.32
C TYR A 37 25.60 -15.78 -0.67
N LEU A 38 24.72 -14.86 -0.25
CA LEU A 38 25.10 -13.56 0.29
C LEU A 38 25.18 -13.60 1.84
N PRO A 39 25.93 -12.67 2.45
CA PRO A 39 26.02 -12.57 3.91
C PRO A 39 24.70 -12.19 4.57
N LEU A 40 24.66 -12.17 5.90
CA LEU A 40 23.48 -11.89 6.73
C LEU A 40 22.34 -12.88 6.51
N ASN A 41 22.70 -14.15 6.37
CA ASN A 41 21.78 -15.29 6.23
C ASN A 41 22.00 -16.33 7.34
N PRO A 42 21.77 -16.01 8.62
CA PRO A 42 22.01 -16.94 9.71
C PRO A 42 21.07 -18.15 9.69
N ASP A 43 19.90 -18.00 9.09
CA ASP A 43 18.87 -19.04 9.03
C ASP A 43 19.02 -19.98 7.81
N GLY A 44 19.97 -19.71 6.90
CA GLY A 44 20.22 -20.54 5.72
C GLY A 44 19.12 -20.47 4.66
N ASN A 45 18.38 -19.36 4.57
CA ASN A 45 17.31 -19.17 3.60
C ASN A 45 17.87 -19.23 2.16
N ALA A 46 17.19 -20.00 1.29
CA ALA A 46 17.59 -20.16 -0.11
C ALA A 46 17.30 -18.91 -0.96
N GLY A 47 17.85 -18.86 -2.18
CA GLY A 47 17.48 -17.85 -3.18
C GLY A 47 16.02 -18.01 -3.61
N GLN A 48 15.35 -16.90 -3.91
CA GLN A 48 14.03 -16.98 -4.51
C GLN A 48 14.12 -17.55 -5.93
N THR A 49 13.09 -18.26 -6.37
CA THR A 49 12.96 -18.67 -7.77
C THR A 49 12.83 -17.44 -8.66
N ALA A 50 13.16 -17.53 -9.94
CA ALA A 50 13.18 -16.37 -10.84
C ALA A 50 11.80 -15.71 -10.96
N HIS A 51 10.71 -16.48 -10.99
CA HIS A 51 9.36 -15.94 -11.06
C HIS A 51 8.94 -15.28 -9.74
N GLN A 52 9.27 -15.88 -8.60
CA GLN A 52 9.01 -15.28 -7.28
C GLN A 52 9.81 -13.97 -7.10
N ALA A 53 11.09 -13.97 -7.45
CA ALA A 53 11.94 -12.77 -7.40
C ALA A 53 11.41 -11.66 -8.33
N PHE A 54 10.93 -12.03 -9.52
CA PHE A 54 10.31 -11.08 -10.44
C PHE A 54 9.05 -10.44 -9.84
N ASN A 55 8.14 -11.26 -9.32
CA ASN A 55 6.93 -10.78 -8.66
C ASN A 55 7.26 -9.86 -7.48
N THR A 56 8.10 -10.31 -6.55
CA THR A 56 8.56 -9.53 -5.40
C THR A 56 9.17 -8.20 -5.84
N CYS A 57 10.08 -8.24 -6.83
CA CYS A 57 10.79 -7.04 -7.29
C CYS A 57 9.84 -6.02 -7.93
N ILE A 58 8.93 -6.45 -8.80
CA ILE A 58 7.94 -5.56 -9.44
C ILE A 58 7.00 -4.99 -8.39
N SER A 59 6.45 -5.83 -7.52
CA SER A 59 5.51 -5.42 -6.49
C SER A 59 6.10 -4.34 -5.57
N PHE A 60 7.32 -4.55 -5.07
CA PHE A 60 8.00 -3.56 -4.23
C PHE A 60 8.45 -2.32 -5.00
N MET A 61 8.79 -2.44 -6.29
CA MET A 61 9.21 -1.32 -7.13
C MET A 61 8.06 -0.36 -7.47
N VAL A 62 6.84 -0.87 -7.61
CA VAL A 62 5.65 -0.04 -7.88
C VAL A 62 4.91 0.40 -6.61
N ASN A 63 5.42 0.08 -5.44
CA ASN A 63 4.82 0.41 -4.13
C ASN A 63 3.53 -0.36 -3.82
N CYS A 64 3.32 -1.53 -4.43
CA CYS A 64 2.22 -2.43 -4.11
C CYS A 64 2.54 -3.26 -2.86
N ASN A 65 3.70 -3.89 -2.87
CA ASN A 65 4.26 -4.69 -1.78
C ASN A 65 3.46 -5.95 -1.43
N GLU A 66 2.75 -6.53 -2.39
CA GLU A 66 2.20 -7.86 -2.26
C GLU A 66 3.31 -8.90 -2.02
N GLN A 67 3.08 -9.82 -1.08
CA GLN A 67 4.04 -10.82 -0.66
C GLN A 67 3.42 -12.21 -0.76
N HIS A 68 3.79 -12.97 -1.78
CA HIS A 68 3.43 -14.39 -1.92
C HIS A 68 4.48 -15.30 -1.28
N TYR A 69 5.02 -14.90 -0.14
CA TYR A 69 6.02 -15.60 0.67
C TYR A 69 6.02 -15.04 2.11
N SER A 70 6.42 -15.85 3.06
CA SER A 70 6.70 -15.40 4.42
C SER A 70 8.12 -14.84 4.49
N GLY A 71 8.27 -13.55 4.84
CA GLY A 71 9.56 -12.88 4.81
C GLY A 71 10.59 -13.47 5.77
N GLU A 72 10.16 -13.96 6.93
CA GLU A 72 10.99 -14.60 7.95
C GLU A 72 11.58 -15.95 7.53
N THR A 73 11.01 -16.58 6.51
CA THR A 73 11.51 -17.87 5.97
C THR A 73 11.98 -17.80 4.52
N GLY A 74 11.47 -16.84 3.76
CA GLY A 74 11.74 -16.67 2.34
C GLY A 74 12.85 -15.67 2.00
N LEU A 75 13.24 -14.79 2.96
CA LEU A 75 14.24 -13.76 2.74
C LEU A 75 15.38 -13.80 3.77
N THR A 76 16.57 -13.40 3.33
CA THR A 76 17.70 -13.15 4.22
C THR A 76 17.62 -11.75 4.83
N TYR A 77 18.33 -11.48 5.94
CA TYR A 77 18.36 -10.15 6.52
C TYR A 77 18.94 -9.10 5.55
N LEU A 78 19.88 -9.54 4.70
CA LEU A 78 20.43 -8.68 3.65
C LEU A 78 19.34 -8.22 2.68
N THR A 79 18.54 -9.14 2.15
CA THR A 79 17.46 -8.79 1.22
C THR A 79 16.33 -8.03 1.91
N GLN A 80 16.00 -8.36 3.15
CA GLN A 80 15.05 -7.57 3.95
C GLN A 80 15.47 -6.10 4.07
N LEU A 81 16.75 -5.81 4.27
CA LEU A 81 17.24 -4.43 4.40
C LEU A 81 17.50 -3.75 3.04
N PHE A 82 18.20 -4.45 2.11
CA PHE A 82 18.69 -3.84 0.86
C PHE A 82 17.76 -4.01 -0.35
N VAL A 83 16.69 -4.78 -0.21
CA VAL A 83 15.61 -4.83 -1.18
C VAL A 83 14.33 -4.31 -0.53
N ILE A 84 13.75 -5.03 0.43
CA ILE A 84 12.44 -4.70 0.99
C ILE A 84 12.41 -3.29 1.59
N MET A 85 13.21 -3.04 2.62
CA MET A 85 13.25 -1.73 3.29
C MET A 85 13.70 -0.61 2.34
N LEU A 86 14.76 -0.82 1.57
CA LEU A 86 15.30 0.21 0.68
C LEU A 86 14.32 0.59 -0.42
N PHE A 87 13.61 -0.38 -1.02
CA PHE A 87 12.60 -0.11 -2.03
C PHE A 87 11.45 0.69 -1.43
N GLN A 88 11.02 0.38 -0.23
CA GLN A 88 9.98 1.16 0.46
C GLN A 88 10.36 2.64 0.61
N PHE A 89 11.61 2.96 0.89
CA PHE A 89 12.08 4.36 0.90
C PHE A 89 12.06 4.98 -0.50
N VAL A 90 12.61 4.28 -1.48
CA VAL A 90 12.80 4.83 -2.83
C VAL A 90 11.47 4.98 -3.56
N THR A 91 10.56 4.02 -3.43
CA THR A 91 9.27 4.05 -4.13
C THR A 91 8.33 5.08 -3.55
N ALA A 92 8.26 5.19 -2.23
CA ALA A 92 7.54 6.28 -1.57
C ALA A 92 8.12 7.64 -1.97
N GLY A 93 9.46 7.79 -1.95
CA GLY A 93 10.14 9.00 -2.42
C GLY A 93 9.86 9.31 -3.89
N THR A 94 9.72 8.30 -4.74
CA THR A 94 9.35 8.46 -6.17
C THR A 94 7.93 8.99 -6.32
N GLY A 95 6.97 8.47 -5.57
CA GLY A 95 5.59 8.97 -5.54
C GLY A 95 5.51 10.42 -5.09
N MET A 96 6.23 10.77 -4.01
CA MET A 96 6.34 12.15 -3.53
C MET A 96 6.99 13.08 -4.57
N ALA A 97 8.02 12.63 -5.26
CA ALA A 97 8.71 13.41 -6.29
C ALA A 97 7.78 13.66 -7.50
N ALA A 98 7.05 12.65 -7.95
CA ALA A 98 6.09 12.77 -9.04
C ALA A 98 4.99 13.78 -8.69
N MET A 99 4.41 13.67 -7.49
CA MET A 99 3.39 14.61 -7.03
C MET A 99 3.94 16.03 -6.91
N ALA A 100 5.14 16.23 -6.36
CA ALA A 100 5.76 17.56 -6.25
C ALA A 100 5.96 18.21 -7.62
N GLY A 101 6.34 17.44 -8.64
CA GLY A 101 6.44 17.91 -10.03
C GLY A 101 5.10 18.38 -10.59
N ILE A 102 4.03 17.62 -10.37
CA ILE A 102 2.68 17.99 -10.80
C ILE A 102 2.18 19.23 -10.04
N MET A 103 2.36 19.28 -8.71
CA MET A 103 1.96 20.43 -7.91
C MET A 103 2.69 21.71 -8.33
N LYS A 104 3.98 21.62 -8.65
CA LYS A 104 4.75 22.74 -9.21
C LYS A 104 4.14 23.22 -10.53
N ALA A 105 3.87 22.29 -11.44
CA ALA A 105 3.25 22.60 -12.72
C ALA A 105 1.88 23.27 -12.58
N LEU A 106 1.09 22.89 -11.59
CA LEU A 106 -0.23 23.48 -11.31
C LEU A 106 -0.14 24.86 -10.65
N GLY A 107 0.87 25.09 -9.81
CA GLY A 107 1.07 26.35 -9.11
C GLY A 107 1.52 27.50 -10.02
N GLU A 108 2.16 27.19 -11.14
CA GLU A 108 2.67 28.20 -12.09
C GLU A 108 1.71 28.39 -13.27
N LYS A 109 1.48 29.65 -13.70
CA LYS A 109 0.60 29.95 -14.85
C LYS A 109 1.13 29.38 -16.16
N THR A 110 2.42 29.55 -16.41
CA THR A 110 3.14 29.00 -17.58
C THR A 110 4.46 28.46 -17.11
N THR A 111 4.71 27.17 -17.36
CA THR A 111 6.01 26.55 -17.08
C THR A 111 6.39 25.58 -18.17
N LYS A 112 7.69 25.52 -18.46
CA LYS A 112 8.29 24.51 -19.36
C LYS A 112 8.94 23.38 -18.57
N THR A 113 9.10 23.56 -17.26
CA THR A 113 9.82 22.67 -16.36
C THR A 113 8.95 22.32 -15.16
N ILE A 114 9.15 21.15 -14.58
CA ILE A 114 8.41 20.62 -13.44
C ILE A 114 9.28 20.32 -12.23
N GLY A 115 10.48 20.91 -12.19
CA GLY A 115 11.48 20.72 -11.15
C GLY A 115 12.50 19.65 -11.49
N ASN A 116 13.21 19.13 -10.50
CA ASN A 116 14.25 18.11 -10.67
C ASN A 116 13.84 16.84 -9.92
N PHE A 117 13.67 15.72 -10.63
CA PHE A 117 13.27 14.45 -10.06
C PHE A 117 14.23 13.95 -8.98
N TRP A 118 15.54 14.00 -9.24
CA TRP A 118 16.55 13.51 -8.31
C TRP A 118 16.57 14.30 -7.01
N LYS A 119 16.44 15.63 -7.12
CA LYS A 119 16.35 16.51 -5.96
C LYS A 119 15.12 16.17 -5.11
N TYR A 120 13.97 16.01 -5.74
CA TYR A 120 12.73 15.66 -5.03
C TYR A 120 12.81 14.30 -4.39
N LEU A 121 13.31 13.28 -5.09
CA LEU A 121 13.50 11.93 -4.57
C LEU A 121 14.39 11.94 -3.32
N VAL A 122 15.60 12.52 -3.42
CA VAL A 122 16.55 12.55 -2.31
C VAL A 122 16.02 13.34 -1.12
N LEU A 123 15.38 14.50 -1.35
CA LEU A 123 14.80 15.29 -0.27
C LEU A 123 13.64 14.58 0.42
N SER A 124 12.77 13.90 -0.33
CA SER A 124 11.67 13.10 0.22
C SER A 124 12.20 11.99 1.13
N CYS A 125 13.17 11.23 0.65
CA CYS A 125 13.77 10.15 1.45
C CYS A 125 14.50 10.68 2.68
N THR A 126 15.37 11.71 2.53
CA THR A 126 16.29 12.12 3.61
C THR A 126 15.71 13.12 4.58
N ARG A 127 14.72 13.93 4.18
CA ARG A 127 14.16 15.01 5.00
C ARG A 127 12.81 14.70 5.59
N ILE A 128 12.09 13.73 5.01
CA ILE A 128 10.74 13.36 5.45
C ILE A 128 10.72 11.92 5.93
N LEU A 129 10.94 10.96 5.02
CA LEU A 129 10.76 9.54 5.34
C LEU A 129 11.75 9.05 6.38
N PHE A 130 13.04 9.30 6.19
CA PHE A 130 14.08 8.79 7.10
C PHE A 130 13.96 9.34 8.54
N PRO A 131 13.82 10.66 8.79
CA PRO A 131 13.67 11.16 10.15
C PRO A 131 12.41 10.64 10.86
N LEU A 132 11.28 10.56 10.14
CA LEU A 132 10.05 10.02 10.72
C LEU A 132 10.18 8.52 10.99
N SER A 133 10.82 7.76 10.10
CA SER A 133 11.08 6.33 10.30
C SER A 133 11.95 6.07 11.53
N LEU A 134 12.93 6.93 11.82
CA LEU A 134 13.73 6.81 13.04
C LEU A 134 12.89 7.01 14.31
N ILE A 135 11.98 7.99 14.30
CA ILE A 135 11.09 8.25 15.44
C ILE A 135 10.15 7.07 15.67
N VAL A 136 9.48 6.60 14.62
CA VAL A 136 8.56 5.45 14.71
C VAL A 136 9.33 4.18 15.10
N GLY A 137 10.49 3.93 14.50
CA GLY A 137 11.34 2.78 14.81
C GLY A 137 11.77 2.75 16.28
N PHE A 138 12.11 3.89 16.84
CA PHE A 138 12.42 4.01 18.27
C PHE A 138 11.21 3.65 19.14
N ILE A 139 10.01 4.12 18.80
CA ILE A 139 8.77 3.75 19.49
C ILE A 139 8.56 2.23 19.43
N LEU A 140 8.69 1.61 18.26
CA LEU A 140 8.49 0.18 18.08
C LEU A 140 9.49 -0.66 18.89
N ILE A 141 10.77 -0.29 18.86
CA ILE A 141 11.82 -0.97 19.66
C ILE A 141 11.50 -0.90 21.17
N THR A 142 11.07 0.24 21.68
CA THR A 142 10.71 0.39 23.12
C THR A 142 9.51 -0.46 23.52
N GLN A 143 8.70 -0.88 22.55
CA GLN A 143 7.52 -1.73 22.75
C GLN A 143 7.79 -3.22 22.49
N GLY A 144 9.00 -3.60 22.06
CA GLY A 144 9.42 -4.99 21.92
C GLY A 144 9.53 -5.50 20.48
N THR A 145 9.43 -4.63 19.47
CA THR A 145 9.73 -5.02 18.09
C THR A 145 11.23 -5.31 17.95
N PRO A 146 11.64 -6.49 17.45
CA PRO A 146 13.05 -6.86 17.40
C PRO A 146 13.84 -6.07 16.36
N MET A 147 15.13 -5.88 16.67
CA MET A 147 16.12 -5.27 15.77
C MET A 147 17.45 -6.03 15.94
N GLY A 148 17.46 -7.28 15.57
CA GLY A 148 18.62 -8.18 15.70
C GLY A 148 19.16 -8.64 14.36
N PHE A 149 20.30 -9.34 14.45
CA PHE A 149 20.94 -10.03 13.32
C PHE A 149 21.30 -11.47 13.66
N ASP A 150 20.91 -11.90 14.84
CA ASP A 150 21.03 -13.30 15.28
C ASP A 150 19.97 -14.14 14.53
N GLY A 151 20.22 -15.41 14.34
CA GLY A 151 19.26 -16.31 13.72
C GLY A 151 17.99 -16.52 14.54
N LYS A 152 17.14 -17.42 14.09
CA LYS A 152 15.90 -17.80 14.77
C LYS A 152 16.20 -18.30 16.19
N MET A 153 15.40 -17.85 17.14
CA MET A 153 15.44 -18.31 18.51
C MET A 153 14.46 -19.48 18.69
N GLU A 154 14.95 -20.58 19.21
CA GLU A 154 14.09 -21.71 19.59
C GLU A 154 13.39 -21.41 20.92
N ILE A 155 12.08 -21.50 20.92
CA ILE A 155 11.24 -21.36 22.11
C ILE A 155 10.38 -22.61 22.30
N THR A 156 10.03 -22.92 23.54
CA THR A 156 9.08 -23.97 23.86
C THR A 156 7.72 -23.31 24.16
N THR A 157 6.69 -23.70 23.43
CA THR A 157 5.33 -23.21 23.64
C THR A 157 4.76 -23.74 24.96
N MET A 158 3.64 -23.16 25.41
CA MET A 158 2.98 -23.61 26.64
C MET A 158 2.47 -25.07 26.54
N GLU A 159 2.20 -25.53 25.32
CA GLU A 159 1.80 -26.91 25.00
C GLU A 159 3.01 -27.88 24.93
N GLY A 160 4.24 -27.35 25.07
CA GLY A 160 5.48 -28.15 25.04
C GLY A 160 6.03 -28.38 23.62
N ALA A 161 5.46 -27.76 22.59
CA ALA A 161 6.00 -27.83 21.22
C ALA A 161 7.16 -26.86 21.03
N THR A 162 8.15 -27.22 20.22
CA THR A 162 9.26 -26.34 19.84
C THR A 162 8.84 -25.45 18.69
N GLN A 163 9.09 -24.16 18.80
CA GLN A 163 8.84 -23.15 17.76
C GLN A 163 10.09 -22.29 17.53
N ASN A 164 10.40 -22.04 16.26
CA ASN A 164 11.49 -21.15 15.84
C ASN A 164 10.93 -19.76 15.54
N VAL A 165 11.41 -18.74 16.25
CA VAL A 165 10.94 -17.34 16.13
C VAL A 165 12.08 -16.46 15.61
N SER A 166 11.85 -15.78 14.48
CA SER A 166 12.82 -14.87 13.90
C SER A 166 12.96 -13.60 14.75
N GLN A 167 14.23 -13.19 14.98
CA GLN A 167 14.58 -11.98 15.75
C GLN A 167 15.27 -10.93 14.85
N GLY A 168 15.01 -10.99 13.54
CA GLY A 168 15.66 -10.13 12.56
C GLY A 168 15.37 -8.63 12.67
N PRO A 169 15.82 -7.83 11.69
CA PRO A 169 15.76 -6.35 11.75
C PRO A 169 14.37 -5.78 11.46
N THR A 170 13.33 -6.29 12.14
CA THR A 170 11.92 -5.92 11.95
C THR A 170 11.67 -4.43 12.18
N ALA A 171 12.26 -3.86 13.25
CA ALA A 171 12.06 -2.45 13.59
C ALA A 171 12.69 -1.47 12.59
N ALA A 172 13.54 -1.91 11.68
CA ALA A 172 14.02 -1.09 10.57
C ALA A 172 13.01 -1.02 9.41
N ILE A 173 12.19 -2.05 9.24
CA ILE A 173 11.28 -2.21 8.10
C ILE A 173 9.91 -1.61 8.40
N VAL A 174 9.31 -1.94 9.53
CA VAL A 174 7.94 -1.54 9.88
C VAL A 174 7.70 -0.02 9.82
N PRO A 175 8.61 0.87 10.27
CA PRO A 175 8.39 2.30 10.17
C PRO A 175 8.20 2.81 8.75
N ILE A 176 9.07 2.41 7.83
CA ILE A 176 8.96 2.84 6.43
C ILE A 176 7.84 2.12 5.70
N LYS A 177 7.56 0.85 6.05
CA LYS A 177 6.39 0.10 5.57
C LYS A 177 5.11 0.93 5.74
N GLN A 178 4.95 1.58 6.88
CA GLN A 178 3.76 2.38 7.19
C GLN A 178 3.85 3.81 6.65
N LEU A 179 4.94 4.54 6.92
CA LEU A 179 5.11 5.93 6.49
C LEU A 179 5.16 6.09 4.97
N GLY A 180 5.72 5.10 4.27
CA GLY A 180 5.79 5.08 2.81
C GLY A 180 4.52 4.57 2.14
N THR A 181 3.51 4.19 2.92
CA THR A 181 2.30 3.47 2.43
C THR A 181 2.66 2.30 1.51
N ASN A 182 3.59 1.46 1.99
CA ASN A 182 4.12 0.33 1.24
C ASN A 182 3.42 -1.00 1.57
N GLY A 183 3.28 -1.31 2.86
CA GLY A 183 2.53 -2.44 3.37
C GLY A 183 3.30 -3.74 3.55
N GLY A 184 4.32 -4.02 2.74
CA GLY A 184 5.09 -5.25 2.82
C GLY A 184 5.87 -5.39 4.14
N GLY A 185 5.57 -6.44 4.92
CA GLY A 185 6.11 -6.66 6.25
C GLY A 185 7.36 -7.52 6.28
N TYR A 186 7.93 -7.65 7.49
CA TYR A 186 9.01 -8.60 7.77
C TYR A 186 8.46 -10.02 7.91
N PHE A 187 7.32 -10.19 8.61
CA PHE A 187 6.65 -11.47 8.80
C PHE A 187 5.55 -11.68 7.75
N GLY A 188 5.26 -12.95 7.42
CA GLY A 188 4.24 -13.32 6.45
C GLY A 188 2.85 -12.82 6.83
N CYS A 189 2.47 -12.91 8.11
CA CYS A 189 1.20 -12.38 8.61
C CYS A 189 1.21 -10.88 8.92
N ASN A 190 2.24 -10.15 8.48
CA ASN A 190 2.33 -8.70 8.53
C ASN A 190 2.16 -8.13 9.95
N SER A 191 1.48 -7.00 10.14
CA SER A 191 1.28 -6.35 11.44
C SER A 191 0.25 -7.05 12.35
N SER A 192 -0.28 -8.22 11.97
CA SER A 192 -0.93 -9.12 12.92
C SER A 192 0.10 -9.87 13.79
N HIS A 193 1.35 -10.02 13.30
CA HIS A 193 2.40 -10.67 14.07
C HIS A 193 2.80 -9.86 15.31
N PRO A 194 2.89 -10.51 16.50
CA PRO A 194 3.21 -9.81 17.77
C PRO A 194 4.57 -9.11 17.75
N LEU A 195 5.52 -9.53 16.93
CA LEU A 195 6.83 -8.91 16.83
C LEU A 195 6.91 -7.75 15.81
N GLU A 196 5.91 -7.58 14.95
CA GLU A 196 5.78 -6.34 14.15
C GLU A 196 4.99 -5.27 14.91
N ASN A 197 3.89 -5.66 15.53
CA ASN A 197 2.93 -4.79 16.21
C ASN A 197 2.60 -5.34 17.61
N PRO A 198 3.53 -5.25 18.57
CA PRO A 198 3.41 -5.96 19.85
C PRO A 198 2.34 -5.42 20.79
N THR A 199 2.04 -4.12 20.76
CA THR A 199 1.15 -3.47 21.73
C THR A 199 0.08 -2.62 21.05
N TYR A 200 -0.94 -2.22 21.80
CA TYR A 200 -1.94 -1.28 21.30
C TYR A 200 -1.35 0.10 20.96
N LEU A 201 -0.26 0.49 21.66
CA LEU A 201 0.47 1.72 21.35
C LEU A 201 1.15 1.64 19.98
N THR A 202 1.78 0.48 19.65
CA THR A 202 2.36 0.29 18.32
C THR A 202 1.28 0.26 17.24
N ASN A 203 0.15 -0.37 17.50
CA ASN A 203 -1.00 -0.36 16.60
C ASN A 203 -1.47 1.06 16.26
N MET A 204 -1.59 1.94 17.27
CA MET A 204 -1.94 3.34 17.05
C MET A 204 -0.85 4.11 16.31
N ALA A 205 0.42 3.89 16.65
CA ALA A 205 1.56 4.56 16.00
C ALA A 205 1.68 4.16 14.54
N GLU A 206 1.45 2.90 14.21
CA GLU A 206 1.43 2.41 12.83
C GLU A 206 0.25 2.97 12.04
N CYS A 207 -0.98 2.94 12.57
CA CYS A 207 -2.14 3.58 11.94
C CYS A 207 -1.92 5.07 11.66
N TRP A 208 -1.34 5.80 12.64
CA TRP A 208 -0.97 7.19 12.44
C TRP A 208 0.06 7.35 11.32
N SER A 209 1.06 6.48 11.28
CA SER A 209 2.12 6.50 10.27
C SER A 209 1.60 6.29 8.86
N ILE A 210 0.62 5.41 8.69
CA ILE A 210 -0.05 5.17 7.40
C ILE A 210 -0.76 6.43 6.89
N LEU A 211 -1.43 7.17 7.76
CA LEU A 211 -2.28 8.30 7.40
C LEU A 211 -1.53 9.63 7.22
N ILE A 212 -0.49 9.89 8.04
CA ILE A 212 0.06 11.24 8.23
C ILE A 212 0.62 11.84 6.94
N ILE A 213 1.38 11.08 6.15
CA ILE A 213 2.00 11.60 4.93
C ILE A 213 0.96 11.81 3.82
N PRO A 214 0.10 10.85 3.46
CA PRO A 214 -0.97 11.08 2.48
C PRO A 214 -1.87 12.26 2.81
N MET A 215 -2.29 12.41 4.07
CA MET A 215 -3.07 13.55 4.53
C MET A 215 -2.32 14.88 4.39
N ALA A 216 -1.06 14.93 4.79
CA ALA A 216 -0.22 16.12 4.66
C ALA A 216 -0.03 16.52 3.19
N MET A 217 0.10 15.55 2.30
CA MET A 217 0.29 15.79 0.86
C MET A 217 -0.93 16.46 0.22
N VAL A 218 -2.16 16.10 0.61
CA VAL A 218 -3.37 16.79 0.15
C VAL A 218 -3.36 18.25 0.58
N LEU A 219 -2.94 18.52 1.82
CA LEU A 219 -2.86 19.89 2.32
C LEU A 219 -1.71 20.69 1.68
N ALA A 220 -0.60 20.02 1.30
CA ALA A 220 0.53 20.64 0.60
C ALA A 220 0.12 21.30 -0.72
N LEU A 221 -0.89 20.78 -1.42
CA LEU A 221 -1.47 21.41 -2.61
C LEU A 221 -1.85 22.88 -2.36
N GLY A 222 -2.43 23.16 -1.19
CA GLY A 222 -2.87 24.52 -0.84
C GLY A 222 -1.72 25.51 -0.68
N PHE A 223 -0.54 25.04 -0.30
CA PHE A 223 0.69 25.84 -0.21
C PHE A 223 1.30 26.06 -1.60
N TYR A 224 1.43 25.02 -2.40
CA TYR A 224 1.98 25.10 -3.77
C TYR A 224 1.14 26.01 -4.68
N THR A 225 -0.18 25.86 -4.65
CA THR A 225 -1.10 26.60 -5.49
C THR A 225 -1.52 27.96 -4.89
N ARG A 226 -1.13 28.25 -3.65
CA ARG A 226 -1.58 29.41 -2.86
C ARG A 226 -3.10 29.46 -2.69
N ARG A 227 -3.79 28.31 -2.74
CA ARG A 227 -5.24 28.17 -2.63
C ARG A 227 -5.62 27.21 -1.50
N LYS A 228 -5.36 27.63 -0.26
CA LYS A 228 -5.63 26.83 0.94
C LYS A 228 -7.08 26.34 1.04
N LYS A 229 -8.08 27.18 0.66
CA LYS A 229 -9.50 26.79 0.68
C LYS A 229 -9.78 25.55 -0.19
N LEU A 230 -9.18 25.48 -1.38
CA LEU A 230 -9.33 24.33 -2.27
C LEU A 230 -8.77 23.05 -1.61
N ALA A 231 -7.57 23.11 -1.05
CA ALA A 231 -6.96 21.97 -0.38
C ALA A 231 -7.79 21.48 0.82
N TYR A 232 -8.30 22.41 1.65
CA TYR A 232 -9.19 22.04 2.75
C TYR A 232 -10.52 21.45 2.29
N SER A 233 -11.09 21.92 1.16
CA SER A 233 -12.30 21.33 0.60
C SER A 233 -12.07 19.91 0.11
N ILE A 234 -10.96 19.66 -0.60
CA ILE A 234 -10.58 18.30 -1.05
C ILE A 234 -10.32 17.39 0.16
N PHE A 235 -9.54 17.87 1.12
CA PHE A 235 -9.26 17.14 2.35
C PHE A 235 -10.54 16.78 3.12
N GLY A 236 -11.48 17.73 3.21
CA GLY A 236 -12.77 17.51 3.89
C GLY A 236 -13.62 16.43 3.23
N VAL A 237 -13.63 16.35 1.89
CA VAL A 237 -14.35 15.30 1.15
C VAL A 237 -13.68 13.94 1.38
N MET A 238 -12.35 13.87 1.29
CA MET A 238 -11.60 12.63 1.55
C MET A 238 -11.78 12.15 2.99
N LEU A 239 -11.70 13.07 3.96
CA LEU A 239 -11.91 12.77 5.38
C LEU A 239 -13.34 12.29 5.65
N PHE A 240 -14.34 12.90 5.03
CA PHE A 240 -15.73 12.45 5.16
C PHE A 240 -15.91 11.02 4.66
N ALA A 241 -15.40 10.68 3.48
CA ALA A 241 -15.47 9.33 2.94
C ALA A 241 -14.74 8.31 3.83
N PHE A 242 -13.55 8.67 4.32
CA PHE A 242 -12.80 7.85 5.29
C PHE A 242 -13.62 7.58 6.56
N LEU A 243 -14.20 8.61 7.17
CA LEU A 243 -15.00 8.46 8.40
C LEU A 243 -16.25 7.62 8.17
N VAL A 244 -16.92 7.75 7.04
CA VAL A 244 -18.06 6.88 6.67
C VAL A 244 -17.62 5.42 6.59
N GLY A 245 -16.50 5.13 5.91
CA GLY A 245 -15.95 3.78 5.85
C GLY A 245 -15.62 3.22 7.24
N VAL A 246 -14.95 4.00 8.09
CA VAL A 246 -14.63 3.60 9.47
C VAL A 246 -15.91 3.30 10.27
N CYS A 247 -16.92 4.16 10.19
CA CYS A 247 -18.17 3.95 10.91
C CYS A 247 -18.87 2.65 10.46
N ILE A 248 -18.88 2.36 9.16
CA ILE A 248 -19.48 1.14 8.63
C ILE A 248 -18.69 -0.08 9.12
N ASN A 249 -17.38 -0.13 8.91
CA ASN A 249 -16.58 -1.30 9.28
C ASN A 249 -16.59 -1.56 10.78
N VAL A 250 -16.37 -0.54 11.60
CA VAL A 250 -16.39 -0.72 13.06
C VAL A 250 -17.77 -1.21 13.52
N SER A 251 -18.86 -0.69 12.97
CA SER A 251 -20.20 -1.15 13.34
C SER A 251 -20.47 -2.60 12.92
N GLN A 252 -19.97 -3.03 11.76
CA GLN A 252 -20.13 -4.40 11.27
C GLN A 252 -19.30 -5.39 12.11
N GLU A 253 -18.02 -5.11 12.30
CA GLU A 253 -17.13 -6.02 13.03
C GLU A 253 -17.45 -6.10 14.52
N MET A 254 -17.85 -5.00 15.15
CA MET A 254 -18.28 -4.99 16.56
C MET A 254 -19.68 -5.59 16.76
N GLY A 255 -20.49 -5.68 15.69
CA GLY A 255 -21.81 -6.31 15.75
C GLY A 255 -21.79 -7.84 15.83
N GLY A 256 -20.65 -8.48 15.57
CA GLY A 256 -20.52 -9.93 15.54
C GLY A 256 -21.00 -10.56 14.22
N ASN A 257 -20.74 -11.85 14.06
CA ASN A 257 -21.15 -12.62 12.88
C ASN A 257 -22.48 -13.32 13.15
N PRO A 258 -23.59 -12.98 12.44
CA PRO A 258 -24.88 -13.59 12.65
C PRO A 258 -24.90 -15.13 12.54
N ARG A 259 -24.00 -15.72 11.73
CA ARG A 259 -23.89 -17.18 11.62
C ARG A 259 -23.33 -17.83 12.88
N ILE A 260 -22.44 -17.14 13.59
CA ILE A 260 -21.89 -17.61 14.86
C ILE A 260 -22.95 -17.45 15.97
N ASP A 261 -23.75 -16.39 15.93
CA ASP A 261 -24.88 -16.18 16.83
C ASP A 261 -25.95 -17.30 16.70
N GLU A 262 -26.23 -17.75 15.46
CA GLU A 262 -27.12 -18.88 15.20
C GLU A 262 -26.66 -20.20 15.86
N LEU A 263 -25.33 -20.32 16.10
CA LEU A 263 -24.75 -21.47 16.82
C LEU A 263 -24.79 -21.33 18.35
N GLY A 264 -25.31 -20.22 18.86
CA GLY A 264 -25.40 -19.94 20.29
C GLY A 264 -24.04 -19.57 20.94
N ILE A 265 -23.04 -19.15 20.15
CA ILE A 265 -21.73 -18.76 20.63
C ILE A 265 -21.74 -17.25 20.93
N ALA A 266 -21.39 -16.88 22.17
CA ALA A 266 -21.33 -15.47 22.55
C ALA A 266 -20.19 -14.73 21.82
N GLN A 267 -20.49 -13.53 21.34
CA GLN A 267 -19.56 -12.67 20.59
C GLN A 267 -19.41 -11.29 21.27
N ASP A 268 -19.17 -11.26 22.56
CA ASP A 268 -19.06 -10.02 23.36
C ASP A 268 -17.96 -9.06 22.84
N ASN A 269 -16.96 -9.58 22.13
CA ASN A 269 -15.85 -8.83 21.55
C ASN A 269 -16.03 -8.53 20.04
N GLY A 270 -17.21 -8.79 19.47
CA GLY A 270 -17.47 -8.67 18.04
C GLY A 270 -17.03 -9.89 17.23
N ALA A 271 -16.95 -9.73 15.90
CA ALA A 271 -16.51 -10.77 14.97
C ALA A 271 -15.00 -10.96 15.08
N MET A 272 -14.55 -11.99 15.81
CA MET A 272 -13.13 -12.22 16.12
C MET A 272 -12.43 -13.17 15.15
N GLU A 273 -13.13 -13.75 14.19
CA GLU A 273 -12.51 -14.59 13.15
C GLU A 273 -11.42 -13.83 12.43
N GLY A 274 -10.27 -14.45 12.23
CA GLY A 274 -9.10 -13.84 11.55
C GLY A 274 -8.51 -12.61 12.24
N LYS A 275 -8.85 -12.34 13.50
CA LYS A 275 -8.39 -11.15 14.23
C LYS A 275 -7.64 -11.51 15.50
N GLU A 276 -6.64 -10.68 15.81
CA GLU A 276 -5.82 -10.82 17.02
C GLU A 276 -6.60 -10.39 18.28
N VAL A 277 -6.70 -11.30 19.26
CA VAL A 277 -7.40 -11.04 20.54
C VAL A 277 -6.82 -9.82 21.25
N ARG A 278 -5.49 -9.61 21.18
CA ARG A 278 -4.78 -8.47 21.82
C ARG A 278 -5.16 -7.11 21.21
N LEU A 279 -5.65 -7.06 19.97
CA LEU A 279 -6.06 -5.83 19.27
C LEU A 279 -7.58 -5.65 19.27
N GLY A 280 -8.33 -6.73 19.05
CA GLY A 280 -9.79 -6.73 19.03
C GLY A 280 -10.40 -6.32 17.69
N ALA A 281 -11.69 -6.60 17.52
CA ALA A 281 -12.41 -6.37 16.27
C ALA A 281 -12.45 -4.90 15.84
N GLY A 282 -12.63 -3.97 16.77
CA GLY A 282 -12.73 -2.55 16.47
C GLY A 282 -11.42 -1.95 15.94
N ALA A 283 -10.26 -2.34 16.50
CA ALA A 283 -8.96 -1.87 16.03
C ALA A 283 -8.62 -2.46 14.65
N THR A 284 -8.98 -3.70 14.39
CA THR A 284 -8.79 -4.34 13.08
C THR A 284 -9.69 -3.71 12.02
N ALA A 285 -10.96 -3.43 12.36
CA ALA A 285 -11.88 -2.73 11.47
C ALA A 285 -11.40 -1.31 11.09
N LEU A 286 -10.82 -0.59 12.04
CA LEU A 286 -10.19 0.71 11.74
C LEU A 286 -8.99 0.55 10.79
N TRP A 287 -8.11 -0.43 11.08
CA TRP A 287 -6.92 -0.66 10.27
C TRP A 287 -7.26 -1.03 8.83
N SER A 288 -8.25 -1.89 8.60
CA SER A 288 -8.64 -2.32 7.26
C SER A 288 -9.09 -1.14 6.38
N ILE A 289 -9.78 -0.15 6.96
CA ILE A 289 -10.11 1.09 6.24
C ILE A 289 -8.88 1.98 6.06
N VAL A 290 -8.05 2.14 7.10
CA VAL A 290 -6.82 2.95 7.00
C VAL A 290 -5.90 2.46 5.89
N THR A 291 -5.68 1.14 5.79
CA THR A 291 -4.81 0.53 4.78
C THR A 291 -5.39 0.63 3.37
N THR A 292 -6.71 0.48 3.21
CA THR A 292 -7.37 0.49 1.89
C THR A 292 -7.59 1.89 1.33
N VAL A 293 -7.86 2.90 2.16
CA VAL A 293 -7.97 4.31 1.69
C VAL A 293 -6.63 4.93 1.35
N THR A 294 -5.51 4.38 1.85
CA THR A 294 -4.17 4.90 1.61
C THR A 294 -3.34 4.05 0.65
N SER A 295 -3.92 2.97 0.11
CA SER A 295 -3.17 1.99 -0.70
C SER A 295 -1.89 1.52 -0.01
N ASN A 296 -1.95 1.26 1.31
CA ASN A 296 -0.80 0.83 2.11
C ASN A 296 -0.54 -0.67 1.97
N GLY A 297 -1.56 -1.52 2.20
CA GLY A 297 -1.47 -2.98 2.10
C GLY A 297 -1.12 -3.70 3.38
N SER A 298 -0.62 -3.02 4.42
CA SER A 298 -0.38 -3.71 5.69
C SER A 298 -1.69 -4.11 6.36
N VAL A 299 -1.67 -5.25 7.04
CA VAL A 299 -2.83 -5.81 7.73
C VAL A 299 -2.48 -6.15 9.17
N ASN A 300 -3.43 -6.00 10.09
CA ASN A 300 -3.32 -6.46 11.47
C ASN A 300 -4.38 -7.53 11.82
N GLY A 301 -4.97 -8.11 10.81
CA GLY A 301 -5.92 -9.22 10.82
C GLY A 301 -6.20 -9.67 9.40
N MET A 302 -6.90 -10.79 9.24
CA MET A 302 -7.25 -11.38 7.95
C MET A 302 -8.42 -10.63 7.32
N HIS A 303 -8.21 -10.02 6.16
CA HIS A 303 -9.28 -9.28 5.45
C HIS A 303 -10.35 -10.21 4.88
N ASP A 304 -9.98 -11.43 4.49
CA ASP A 304 -10.95 -12.43 4.01
C ASP A 304 -11.98 -12.83 5.07
N SER A 305 -11.62 -12.73 6.35
CA SER A 305 -12.50 -13.03 7.49
C SER A 305 -13.31 -11.82 7.97
N THR A 306 -13.31 -10.70 7.25
CA THR A 306 -14.15 -9.55 7.59
C THR A 306 -15.60 -9.77 7.19
N MET A 307 -16.52 -9.07 7.86
CA MET A 307 -17.93 -9.13 7.51
C MET A 307 -18.16 -8.69 6.06
N PRO A 308 -19.15 -9.24 5.34
CA PRO A 308 -19.32 -8.97 3.90
C PRO A 308 -19.41 -7.48 3.53
N LEU A 309 -20.03 -6.66 4.37
CA LEU A 309 -20.12 -5.22 4.14
C LEU A 309 -18.76 -4.52 4.40
N SER A 310 -17.99 -5.02 5.36
CA SER A 310 -16.62 -4.56 5.62
C SER A 310 -15.72 -4.83 4.42
N GLY A 311 -15.69 -6.07 3.92
CA GLY A 311 -14.91 -6.43 2.74
C GLY A 311 -15.33 -5.66 1.49
N MET A 312 -16.64 -5.37 1.33
CA MET A 312 -17.11 -4.51 0.26
C MET A 312 -16.54 -3.09 0.38
N MET A 313 -16.49 -2.51 1.59
CA MET A 313 -15.92 -1.17 1.80
C MET A 313 -14.42 -1.13 1.54
N GLU A 314 -13.69 -2.18 1.92
CA GLU A 314 -12.27 -2.34 1.64
C GLU A 314 -12.00 -2.36 0.13
N MET A 315 -12.72 -3.19 -0.63
CA MET A 315 -12.63 -3.22 -2.09
C MET A 315 -13.03 -1.89 -2.72
N LEU A 316 -14.11 -1.26 -2.27
CA LEU A 316 -14.59 0.01 -2.80
C LEU A 316 -13.55 1.14 -2.63
N ASN A 317 -12.88 1.20 -1.48
CA ASN A 317 -11.80 2.16 -1.25
C ASN A 317 -10.69 2.02 -2.28
N MET A 318 -10.27 0.80 -2.58
CA MET A 318 -9.23 0.51 -3.56
C MET A 318 -9.71 0.71 -5.01
N GLN A 319 -10.96 0.37 -5.34
CA GLN A 319 -11.54 0.58 -6.66
C GLN A 319 -11.67 2.07 -6.99
N ILE A 320 -12.04 2.90 -6.03
CA ILE A 320 -12.08 4.36 -6.19
C ILE A 320 -10.66 4.93 -6.20
N ASN A 321 -9.79 4.48 -5.32
CA ASN A 321 -8.37 4.82 -5.19
C ASN A 321 -8.07 6.33 -5.27
N THR A 322 -8.94 7.15 -4.67
CA THR A 322 -8.83 8.62 -4.71
C THR A 322 -8.89 9.28 -3.35
N TRP A 323 -9.24 8.55 -2.30
CA TRP A 323 -9.36 9.15 -0.97
C TRP A 323 -8.01 9.73 -0.54
N PHE A 324 -7.34 9.26 0.45
CA PHE A 324 -5.97 9.71 0.70
C PHE A 324 -4.96 9.07 -0.26
N GLY A 325 -5.21 7.83 -0.71
CA GLY A 325 -4.38 7.05 -1.62
C GLY A 325 -2.96 6.85 -1.11
N GLY A 326 -2.14 6.13 -1.85
CA GLY A 326 -0.72 5.98 -1.55
C GLY A 326 0.04 7.31 -1.60
N VAL A 327 1.26 7.32 -1.11
CA VAL A 327 2.12 8.52 -1.04
C VAL A 327 2.25 9.17 -2.42
N GLY A 328 1.48 10.24 -2.65
CA GLY A 328 1.40 11.00 -3.90
C GLY A 328 0.29 10.58 -4.85
N VAL A 329 -0.15 9.34 -4.84
CA VAL A 329 -1.02 8.77 -5.88
C VAL A 329 -2.48 9.18 -5.69
N GLY A 330 -3.03 9.12 -4.48
CA GLY A 330 -4.46 9.39 -4.26
C GLY A 330 -4.87 10.78 -4.71
N TRP A 331 -4.04 11.80 -4.42
CA TRP A 331 -4.32 13.14 -4.90
C TRP A 331 -4.20 13.24 -6.44
N MET A 332 -3.26 12.57 -7.07
CA MET A 332 -3.11 12.56 -8.52
C MET A 332 -4.32 11.91 -9.20
N ASN A 333 -4.82 10.81 -8.65
CA ASN A 333 -6.05 10.18 -9.12
C ASN A 333 -7.27 11.10 -8.92
N TYR A 334 -7.39 11.72 -7.76
CA TYR A 334 -8.45 12.70 -7.48
C TYR A 334 -8.41 13.88 -8.46
N TYR A 335 -7.21 14.36 -8.81
CA TYR A 335 -7.01 15.39 -9.82
C TYR A 335 -7.52 14.98 -11.21
N THR A 336 -7.37 13.73 -11.59
CA THR A 336 -7.92 13.19 -12.83
C THR A 336 -9.45 13.35 -12.88
N PHE A 337 -10.13 13.01 -11.78
CA PHE A 337 -11.59 13.20 -11.67
C PHE A 337 -11.98 14.68 -11.62
N ILE A 338 -11.17 15.55 -11.03
CA ILE A 338 -11.40 17.01 -11.10
C ILE A 338 -11.38 17.49 -12.56
N ILE A 339 -10.42 17.05 -13.37
CA ILE A 339 -10.34 17.41 -14.80
C ILE A 339 -11.63 17.02 -15.52
N ILE A 340 -12.07 15.78 -15.34
CA ILE A 340 -13.30 15.24 -15.96
C ILE A 340 -14.51 16.07 -15.52
N THR A 341 -14.65 16.30 -14.22
CA THR A 341 -15.77 17.07 -13.65
C THR A 341 -15.82 18.51 -14.14
N VAL A 342 -14.67 19.20 -14.17
CA VAL A 342 -14.56 20.58 -14.64
C VAL A 342 -14.89 20.68 -16.13
N PHE A 343 -14.45 19.71 -16.93
CA PHE A 343 -14.74 19.68 -18.36
C PHE A 343 -16.25 19.50 -18.61
N ILE A 344 -16.87 18.48 -18.00
CA ILE A 344 -18.30 18.21 -18.18
C ILE A 344 -19.15 19.37 -17.67
N SER A 345 -18.89 19.83 -16.45
CA SER A 345 -19.67 20.93 -15.87
C SER A 345 -19.51 22.26 -16.63
N GLY A 346 -18.31 22.54 -17.13
CA GLY A 346 -18.03 23.71 -17.97
C GLY A 346 -18.85 23.69 -19.26
N LEU A 347 -18.89 22.53 -19.95
CA LEU A 347 -19.69 22.37 -21.17
C LEU A 347 -21.20 22.50 -20.89
N MET A 348 -21.69 21.92 -19.79
CA MET A 348 -23.10 22.00 -19.41
C MET A 348 -23.57 23.44 -19.16
N VAL A 349 -22.71 24.30 -18.62
CA VAL A 349 -23.02 25.71 -18.33
C VAL A 349 -22.68 26.64 -19.50
N GLY A 350 -22.09 26.12 -20.57
CA GLY A 350 -21.65 26.89 -21.74
C GLY A 350 -20.47 27.82 -21.46
N ARG A 351 -19.60 27.45 -20.48
CA ARG A 351 -18.38 28.20 -20.16
C ARG A 351 -17.16 27.38 -20.54
N THR A 352 -16.05 28.05 -20.88
CA THR A 352 -14.78 27.37 -21.10
C THR A 352 -14.33 26.64 -19.81
N PRO A 353 -14.12 25.32 -19.85
CA PRO A 353 -13.65 24.60 -18.68
C PRO A 353 -12.27 25.10 -18.25
N GLU A 354 -12.11 25.42 -16.97
CA GLU A 354 -10.86 25.96 -16.44
C GLU A 354 -10.60 25.48 -15.01
N PHE A 355 -9.38 25.03 -14.74
CA PHE A 355 -8.95 24.67 -13.38
C PHE A 355 -7.62 25.37 -13.05
N LEU A 356 -7.58 26.08 -11.93
CA LEU A 356 -6.41 26.84 -11.44
C LEU A 356 -5.84 27.85 -12.47
N GLY A 357 -6.71 28.45 -13.30
CA GLY A 357 -6.29 29.38 -14.34
C GLY A 357 -5.73 28.71 -15.59
N LYS A 358 -5.91 27.40 -15.74
CA LYS A 358 -5.51 26.62 -16.92
C LYS A 358 -6.76 26.05 -17.58
N LYS A 359 -6.84 26.22 -18.91
CA LYS A 359 -7.94 25.64 -19.71
C LYS A 359 -7.82 24.12 -19.70
N VAL A 360 -8.97 23.45 -19.62
CA VAL A 360 -9.12 22.03 -19.81
C VAL A 360 -9.74 21.80 -21.17
N GLU A 361 -8.96 21.30 -22.12
CA GLU A 361 -9.37 21.09 -23.50
C GLU A 361 -9.60 19.58 -23.77
N ALA A 362 -9.99 19.26 -25.00
CA ALA A 362 -10.28 17.88 -25.40
C ALA A 362 -9.07 16.94 -25.22
N ARG A 363 -7.84 17.46 -25.30
CA ARG A 363 -6.62 16.65 -25.13
C ARG A 363 -6.45 16.22 -23.67
N GLU A 364 -6.59 17.13 -22.72
CA GLU A 364 -6.51 16.85 -21.29
C GLU A 364 -7.65 15.91 -20.89
N MET A 365 -8.85 16.13 -21.38
CA MET A 365 -10.00 15.27 -21.14
C MET A 365 -9.77 13.85 -21.66
N LYS A 366 -9.23 13.70 -22.88
CA LYS A 366 -8.92 12.37 -23.45
C LYS A 366 -7.94 11.60 -22.58
N ILE A 367 -6.87 12.26 -22.11
CA ILE A 367 -5.86 11.63 -21.24
C ILE A 367 -6.49 11.27 -19.89
N ALA A 368 -7.23 12.18 -19.27
CA ALA A 368 -7.90 11.94 -18.01
C ALA A 368 -8.89 10.77 -18.08
N THR A 369 -9.66 10.68 -19.16
CA THR A 369 -10.57 9.55 -19.40
C THR A 369 -9.83 8.22 -19.53
N ILE A 370 -8.72 8.19 -20.30
CA ILE A 370 -7.92 6.96 -20.44
C ILE A 370 -7.37 6.53 -19.06
N VAL A 371 -6.83 7.45 -18.28
CA VAL A 371 -6.31 7.15 -16.94
C VAL A 371 -7.42 6.64 -16.02
N ALA A 372 -8.59 7.28 -16.02
CA ALA A 372 -9.73 6.87 -15.19
C ALA A 372 -10.31 5.50 -15.58
N LEU A 373 -10.26 5.12 -16.86
CA LEU A 373 -10.77 3.84 -17.35
C LEU A 373 -9.73 2.72 -17.24
N LEU A 374 -8.44 3.03 -17.19
CA LEU A 374 -7.38 2.03 -17.12
C LEU A 374 -7.49 1.18 -15.86
N HIS A 375 -7.74 1.80 -14.72
CA HIS A 375 -7.85 1.12 -13.42
C HIS A 375 -8.96 0.05 -13.41
N PRO A 376 -10.25 0.37 -13.65
CA PRO A 376 -11.30 -0.65 -13.70
C PRO A 376 -11.11 -1.65 -14.85
N PHE A 377 -10.51 -1.24 -15.96
CA PHE A 377 -10.19 -2.16 -17.07
C PHE A 377 -9.22 -3.26 -16.61
N VAL A 378 -8.12 -2.90 -15.94
CA VAL A 378 -7.15 -3.88 -15.42
C VAL A 378 -7.82 -4.80 -14.42
N ILE A 379 -8.55 -4.28 -13.44
CA ILE A 379 -9.25 -5.08 -12.43
C ILE A 379 -10.16 -6.12 -13.09
N LEU A 380 -11.06 -5.69 -13.95
CA LEU A 380 -12.07 -6.57 -14.54
C LEU A 380 -11.49 -7.60 -15.49
N VAL A 381 -10.50 -7.22 -16.31
CA VAL A 381 -9.87 -8.13 -17.26
C VAL A 381 -9.10 -9.23 -16.54
N PHE A 382 -8.30 -8.90 -15.53
CA PHE A 382 -7.52 -9.90 -14.81
C PHE A 382 -8.40 -10.76 -13.90
N THR A 383 -9.44 -10.22 -13.27
CA THR A 383 -10.44 -11.02 -12.54
C THR A 383 -11.13 -12.02 -13.50
N ALA A 384 -11.55 -11.57 -14.67
CA ALA A 384 -12.17 -12.45 -15.65
C ALA A 384 -11.20 -13.54 -16.16
N LEU A 385 -9.92 -13.18 -16.36
CA LEU A 385 -8.90 -14.13 -16.80
C LEU A 385 -8.62 -15.18 -15.72
N SER A 386 -8.44 -14.77 -14.45
CA SER A 386 -8.21 -15.70 -13.35
C SER A 386 -9.41 -16.63 -13.14
N SER A 387 -10.64 -16.10 -13.18
CA SER A 387 -11.86 -16.91 -13.12
C SER A 387 -11.98 -17.89 -14.29
N TYR A 388 -11.60 -17.46 -15.49
CA TYR A 388 -11.58 -18.35 -16.66
C TYR A 388 -10.59 -19.51 -16.47
N ILE A 389 -9.37 -19.21 -16.02
CA ILE A 389 -8.34 -20.24 -15.77
C ILE A 389 -8.81 -21.19 -14.65
N TYR A 390 -9.35 -20.66 -13.56
CA TYR A 390 -9.84 -21.44 -12.44
C TYR A 390 -10.90 -22.47 -12.87
N VAL A 391 -11.83 -22.08 -13.75
CA VAL A 391 -12.92 -22.96 -14.22
C VAL A 391 -12.47 -23.94 -15.30
N HIS A 392 -11.60 -23.52 -16.23
CA HIS A 392 -11.28 -24.30 -17.43
C HIS A 392 -9.94 -25.06 -17.35
N HIS A 393 -9.11 -24.75 -16.36
CA HIS A 393 -7.81 -25.38 -16.17
C HIS A 393 -7.62 -25.86 -14.71
N PRO A 394 -8.52 -26.72 -14.19
CA PRO A 394 -8.48 -27.16 -12.79
C PRO A 394 -7.17 -27.90 -12.44
N ASP A 395 -6.64 -28.71 -13.36
CA ASP A 395 -5.38 -29.43 -13.13
C ASP A 395 -4.20 -28.48 -12.89
N PHE A 396 -4.18 -27.34 -13.58
CA PHE A 396 -3.18 -26.30 -13.36
C PHE A 396 -3.36 -25.64 -12.00
N VAL A 397 -4.59 -25.28 -11.64
CA VAL A 397 -4.90 -24.68 -10.33
C VAL A 397 -4.52 -25.61 -9.18
N GLU A 398 -4.81 -26.92 -9.30
CA GLU A 398 -4.44 -27.91 -8.31
C GLU A 398 -2.92 -28.12 -8.21
N SER A 399 -2.20 -28.08 -9.34
CA SER A 399 -0.73 -28.21 -9.36
C SER A 399 0.00 -27.08 -8.63
N GLU A 400 -0.63 -25.89 -8.55
CA GLU A 400 -0.14 -24.71 -7.83
C GLU A 400 -0.68 -24.60 -6.38
N GLY A 401 -1.28 -25.68 -5.87
CA GLY A 401 -1.76 -25.77 -4.48
C GLY A 401 -3.19 -25.24 -4.23
N GLY A 402 -3.90 -24.94 -5.29
CA GLY A 402 -5.21 -24.25 -5.23
C GLY A 402 -5.06 -22.73 -5.17
N TRP A 403 -6.09 -22.02 -5.59
CA TRP A 403 -6.06 -20.56 -5.63
C TRP A 403 -7.04 -19.90 -4.67
N LEU A 404 -8.03 -20.64 -4.22
CA LEU A 404 -9.13 -20.10 -3.43
C LEU A 404 -9.32 -20.94 -2.17
N ASN A 405 -9.54 -20.29 -1.05
CA ASN A 405 -9.92 -20.97 0.18
C ASN A 405 -11.43 -21.14 0.29
N ASN A 406 -12.19 -20.27 -0.33
CA ASN A 406 -13.63 -20.31 -0.32
C ASN A 406 -14.18 -20.55 -1.73
N LEU A 407 -15.30 -21.27 -1.80
CA LEU A 407 -15.96 -21.56 -3.07
C LEU A 407 -17.11 -20.58 -3.35
N GLY A 408 -17.59 -20.57 -4.59
CA GLY A 408 -18.75 -19.81 -5.01
C GLY A 408 -18.52 -18.31 -5.03
N PHE A 409 -19.46 -17.54 -4.51
CA PHE A 409 -19.38 -16.07 -4.56
C PHE A 409 -18.25 -15.50 -3.71
N HIS A 410 -17.87 -16.15 -2.60
CA HIS A 410 -16.75 -15.73 -1.77
C HIS A 410 -15.45 -15.90 -2.55
N GLY A 411 -15.21 -17.03 -3.20
CA GLY A 411 -14.02 -17.24 -4.03
C GLY A 411 -13.92 -16.26 -5.22
N LEU A 412 -15.06 -15.84 -5.80
CA LEU A 412 -15.05 -14.75 -6.77
C LEU A 412 -14.61 -13.42 -6.12
N SER A 413 -15.02 -13.17 -4.87
CA SER A 413 -14.58 -11.98 -4.12
C SER A 413 -13.09 -12.00 -3.83
N GLU A 414 -12.50 -13.16 -3.53
CA GLU A 414 -11.05 -13.34 -3.35
C GLU A 414 -10.30 -12.91 -4.62
N GLN A 415 -10.68 -13.44 -5.79
CA GLN A 415 -10.07 -13.07 -7.07
C GLN A 415 -10.25 -11.58 -7.42
N LEU A 416 -11.44 -11.04 -7.17
CA LEU A 416 -11.72 -9.63 -7.42
C LEU A 416 -10.93 -8.72 -6.49
N TYR A 417 -10.79 -9.11 -5.21
CA TYR A 417 -10.03 -8.35 -4.23
C TYR A 417 -8.54 -8.29 -4.63
N GLU A 418 -7.96 -9.43 -4.97
CA GLU A 418 -6.56 -9.54 -5.37
C GLU A 418 -6.26 -8.65 -6.59
N CYS A 419 -7.06 -8.78 -7.66
CA CYS A 419 -6.90 -7.93 -8.84
C CYS A 419 -7.14 -6.44 -8.54
N THR A 420 -8.03 -6.13 -7.58
CA THR A 420 -8.28 -4.76 -7.13
C THR A 420 -7.09 -4.20 -6.36
N SER A 421 -6.55 -4.99 -5.44
CA SER A 421 -5.40 -4.63 -4.61
C SER A 421 -4.16 -4.38 -5.46
N CYS A 422 -3.83 -5.31 -6.37
CA CYS A 422 -2.76 -5.15 -7.34
C CYS A 422 -2.90 -3.85 -8.15
N ALA A 423 -4.09 -3.62 -8.72
CA ALA A 423 -4.34 -2.45 -9.57
C ALA A 423 -4.31 -1.13 -8.78
N ALA A 424 -4.69 -1.16 -7.51
CA ALA A 424 -4.66 -0.01 -6.61
C ALA A 424 -3.28 0.23 -6.00
N ASN A 425 -2.31 -0.64 -6.22
CA ASN A 425 -1.02 -0.68 -5.52
C ASN A 425 -1.18 -0.76 -4.00
N ASN A 426 -2.13 -1.54 -3.51
CA ASN A 426 -2.37 -1.71 -2.08
C ASN A 426 -1.49 -2.81 -1.49
N GLY A 427 -1.66 -4.07 -1.90
CA GLY A 427 -0.86 -5.21 -1.46
C GLY A 427 -1.51 -6.08 -0.37
N SER A 428 -2.70 -5.74 0.13
CA SER A 428 -3.49 -6.66 0.94
C SER A 428 -4.29 -7.62 0.06
N GLY A 429 -4.52 -8.83 0.53
CA GLY A 429 -5.31 -9.85 -0.15
C GLY A 429 -6.48 -10.35 0.69
N PHE A 430 -7.45 -11.00 0.05
CA PHE A 430 -8.35 -11.94 0.70
C PHE A 430 -7.66 -13.31 0.68
N GLU A 431 -6.54 -13.37 1.36
CA GLU A 431 -5.76 -14.59 1.48
C GLU A 431 -6.34 -15.45 2.60
N GLY A 432 -6.43 -16.70 2.33
CA GLY A 432 -6.79 -17.67 3.28
C GLY A 432 -5.64 -18.56 3.66
#